data_9d42360072d5e4b25c0e556043d99f3e
#
_entry.id   9d42360072d5e4b25c0e556043d99f3e
#
_cell.length_a   1.000
_cell.length_b   1.000
_cell.length_c   1.000
_cell.angle_alpha   90.00
_cell.angle_beta   90.00
_cell.angle_gamma   90.00
#
_symmetry.space_group_name_H-M   'P 1'
#
loop_
_entity.id
_entity.type
_entity.pdbx_description
1 polymer ?
#
loop_
_entity_poly.entity_id
_entity_poly.type
_entity_poly.pdbx_seq_one_letter_code
_entity_poly.pdbx_strand_id
1 'polypeptide(L)'
;ITDPGDPRLNTRLNRFACDVRATIRAQGADPEASTLLDGVFWSSELRAATYERSREFDVDDVTSAQLRDIAETVRKQYRQESVLTFEYLPADAPGADALIAEIPGFDGPRLHDGLLADPVARDTLYGGSVTVRGGKLILVASRADEGVVRDFVGRLGGDWSQAEVHYGAREFVG
;
A
#
# COMPACT_ATOMS: atom_id res chain seq x y z
N ILE A 1 10.75 -8.86 7.28
CA ILE A 1 11.46 -8.10 8.33
C ILE A 1 10.48 -7.83 9.46
N THR A 2 10.82 -8.29 10.66
CA THR A 2 9.97 -8.16 11.85
C THR A 2 10.40 -7.01 12.78
N ASP A 3 11.53 -6.41 12.53
CA ASP A 3 12.04 -5.26 13.27
C ASP A 3 11.87 -3.99 12.43
N PRO A 4 11.06 -3.01 12.90
CA PRO A 4 10.86 -1.75 12.17
C PRO A 4 12.14 -0.88 12.10
N GLY A 5 13.12 -1.16 12.92
CA GLY A 5 14.42 -0.49 12.90
C GLY A 5 15.49 -1.15 12.03
N ASP A 6 15.15 -2.23 11.35
CA ASP A 6 16.13 -3.00 10.55
C ASP A 6 16.67 -2.14 9.38
N PRO A 7 18.00 -1.97 9.28
CA PRO A 7 18.60 -1.14 8.23
C PRO A 7 18.35 -1.68 6.80
N ARG A 8 18.02 -2.97 6.66
CA ARG A 8 17.65 -3.55 5.37
C ARG A 8 16.41 -2.93 4.77
N LEU A 9 15.50 -2.37 5.59
CA LEU A 9 14.33 -1.65 5.11
C LEU A 9 14.71 -0.47 4.20
N ASN A 10 15.71 0.31 4.59
CA ASN A 10 16.20 1.42 3.78
C ASN A 10 16.93 0.95 2.51
N THR A 11 17.68 -0.12 2.59
CA THR A 11 18.38 -0.69 1.43
C THR A 11 17.36 -1.16 0.38
N ARG A 12 16.33 -1.87 0.82
CA ARG A 12 15.26 -2.34 -0.06
C ARG A 12 14.46 -1.19 -0.66
N LEU A 13 14.14 -0.18 0.16
CA LEU A 13 13.45 1.03 -0.28
C LEU A 13 14.25 1.75 -1.38
N ASN A 14 15.54 1.96 -1.18
CA ASN A 14 16.38 2.69 -2.14
C ASN A 14 16.45 1.94 -3.48
N ARG A 15 16.62 0.63 -3.44
CA ARG A 15 16.59 -0.21 -4.64
C ARG A 15 15.26 -0.11 -5.36
N PHE A 16 14.17 -0.31 -4.64
CA PHE A 16 12.81 -0.21 -5.16
C PHE A 16 12.55 1.16 -5.81
N ALA A 17 12.86 2.24 -5.11
CA ALA A 17 12.65 3.59 -5.63
C ALA A 17 13.47 3.87 -6.89
N CYS A 18 14.70 3.38 -6.95
CA CYS A 18 15.54 3.50 -8.12
C CYS A 18 14.96 2.76 -9.33
N ASP A 19 14.55 1.53 -9.12
CA ASP A 19 14.01 0.69 -10.18
C ASP A 19 12.65 1.22 -10.71
N VAL A 20 11.79 1.69 -9.82
CA VAL A 20 10.49 2.29 -10.21
C VAL A 20 10.71 3.55 -11.02
N ARG A 21 11.60 4.45 -10.60
CA ARG A 21 11.93 5.67 -11.38
C ARG A 21 12.49 5.33 -12.75
N ALA A 22 13.39 4.35 -12.83
CA ALA A 22 13.93 3.91 -14.11
C ALA A 22 12.85 3.34 -15.03
N THR A 23 11.94 2.57 -14.49
CA THR A 23 10.80 2.00 -15.24
C THR A 23 9.86 3.09 -15.75
N ILE A 24 9.51 4.06 -14.91
CA ILE A 24 8.65 5.19 -15.28
C ILE A 24 9.29 5.97 -16.45
N ARG A 25 10.59 6.29 -16.35
CA ARG A 25 11.31 7.01 -17.42
C ARG A 25 11.42 6.20 -18.70
N ALA A 26 11.62 4.89 -18.59
CA ALA A 26 11.69 4.00 -19.76
C ALA A 26 10.35 3.93 -20.52
N GLN A 27 9.24 4.20 -19.86
CA GLN A 27 7.91 4.30 -20.47
C GLN A 27 7.59 5.71 -21.00
N GLY A 28 8.57 6.63 -20.96
CA GLY A 28 8.41 8.00 -21.46
C GLY A 28 7.66 8.94 -20.52
N ALA A 29 7.48 8.56 -19.26
CA ALA A 29 6.84 9.38 -18.24
C ALA A 29 7.88 9.94 -17.26
N ASP A 30 7.48 10.97 -16.50
CA ASP A 30 8.31 11.54 -15.46
C ASP A 30 7.76 11.19 -14.08
N PRO A 31 8.61 10.61 -13.19
CA PRO A 31 8.25 10.46 -11.78
C PRO A 31 8.40 11.82 -11.11
N GLU A 32 7.28 12.45 -10.80
CA GLU A 32 7.26 13.76 -10.16
C GLU A 32 7.64 13.67 -8.67
N ALA A 33 6.71 13.89 -7.80
CA ALA A 33 6.90 13.74 -6.37
C ALA A 33 6.76 12.28 -5.94
N SER A 34 7.30 11.95 -4.78
CA SER A 34 7.04 10.67 -4.16
C SER A 34 6.86 10.81 -2.66
N THR A 35 5.94 10.01 -2.11
CA THR A 35 5.62 9.96 -0.69
C THR A 35 6.17 8.69 -0.08
N LEU A 36 6.88 8.81 1.04
CA LEU A 36 7.42 7.66 1.78
C LEU A 36 6.30 6.98 2.56
N LEU A 37 6.21 5.66 2.42
CA LEU A 37 5.25 4.80 3.10
C LEU A 37 5.96 3.83 4.04
N ASP A 38 5.46 3.74 5.27
CA ASP A 38 5.78 2.65 6.19
C ASP A 38 4.65 1.62 6.13
N GLY A 39 4.94 0.45 5.58
CA GLY A 39 4.02 -0.67 5.51
C GLY A 39 4.12 -1.56 6.73
N VAL A 40 2.98 -1.99 7.22
CA VAL A 40 2.84 -2.98 8.30
C VAL A 40 1.89 -4.07 7.82
N PHE A 41 2.38 -5.31 7.81
CA PHE A 41 1.65 -6.46 7.27
C PHE A 41 1.68 -7.61 8.27
N TRP A 42 0.56 -8.31 8.38
CA TRP A 42 0.52 -9.52 9.18
C TRP A 42 1.03 -10.73 8.39
N SER A 43 2.02 -11.42 8.93
CA SER A 43 2.47 -12.71 8.40
C SER A 43 1.85 -13.84 9.22
N SER A 44 0.98 -14.62 8.58
CA SER A 44 0.38 -15.79 9.20
C SER A 44 1.41 -16.90 9.44
N GLU A 45 2.42 -17.00 8.59
CA GLU A 45 3.52 -17.95 8.73
C GLU A 45 4.37 -17.65 9.97
N LEU A 46 4.78 -16.38 10.12
CA LEU A 46 5.60 -15.96 11.26
C LEU A 46 4.77 -15.66 12.51
N ARG A 47 3.46 -15.54 12.36
CA ARG A 47 2.53 -15.09 13.41
C ARG A 47 2.96 -13.78 14.05
N ALA A 48 3.41 -12.86 13.22
CA ALA A 48 3.97 -11.58 13.63
C ALA A 48 3.70 -10.50 12.57
N ALA A 49 3.73 -9.25 13.00
CA ALA A 49 3.76 -8.13 12.08
C ALA A 49 5.11 -8.08 11.37
N THR A 50 5.08 -7.81 10.09
CA THR A 50 6.25 -7.57 9.25
C THR A 50 6.22 -6.15 8.72
N TYR A 51 7.38 -5.62 8.40
CA TYR A 51 7.54 -4.25 7.98
C TYR A 51 8.19 -4.20 6.59
N GLU A 52 7.72 -3.25 5.78
CA GLU A 52 8.32 -2.89 4.51
C GLU A 52 8.22 -1.37 4.32
N ARG A 53 9.22 -0.79 3.68
CA ARG A 53 9.18 0.60 3.27
C ARG A 53 9.02 0.71 1.77
N SER A 54 8.20 1.64 1.35
CA SER A 54 7.87 1.85 -0.04
C SER A 54 7.73 3.35 -0.33
N ARG A 55 7.51 3.68 -1.60
CA ARG A 55 7.15 5.03 -2.02
C ARG A 55 5.97 4.96 -2.97
N GLU A 56 5.06 5.87 -2.78
CA GLU A 56 4.02 6.20 -3.73
C GLU A 56 4.56 7.29 -4.66
N PHE A 57 4.50 7.04 -5.96
CA PHE A 57 4.97 7.98 -6.97
C PHE A 57 3.81 8.65 -7.66
N ASP A 58 3.88 9.98 -7.76
CA ASP A 58 3.01 10.73 -8.64
C ASP A 58 3.60 10.69 -10.04
N VAL A 59 2.80 10.28 -11.00
CA VAL A 59 3.20 10.16 -12.39
C VAL A 59 2.21 10.94 -13.24
N ASP A 60 2.68 12.00 -13.87
CA ASP A 60 1.86 12.83 -14.73
C ASP A 60 1.93 12.39 -16.20
N ASP A 61 0.93 12.81 -16.95
CA ASP A 61 0.85 12.64 -18.39
C ASP A 61 0.93 11.19 -18.89
N VAL A 62 0.39 10.27 -18.08
CA VAL A 62 0.30 8.86 -18.46
C VAL A 62 -1.12 8.40 -18.63
N THR A 63 -1.32 7.47 -19.55
CA THR A 63 -2.59 6.76 -19.69
C THR A 63 -2.72 5.65 -18.67
N SER A 64 -3.94 5.18 -18.45
CA SER A 64 -4.20 4.00 -17.61
C SER A 64 -3.42 2.76 -18.07
N ALA A 65 -3.30 2.59 -19.39
CA ALA A 65 -2.54 1.50 -19.99
C ALA A 65 -1.04 1.60 -19.67
N GLN A 66 -0.46 2.79 -19.77
CA GLN A 66 0.94 3.03 -19.43
C GLN A 66 1.23 2.77 -17.95
N LEU A 67 0.37 3.24 -17.04
CA LEU A 67 0.52 2.94 -15.62
C LEU A 67 0.45 1.45 -15.32
N ARG A 68 -0.46 0.74 -15.99
CA ARG A 68 -0.54 -0.72 -15.86
C ARG A 68 0.72 -1.41 -16.33
N ASP A 69 1.30 -0.97 -17.44
CA ASP A 69 2.54 -1.52 -17.98
C ASP A 69 3.74 -1.25 -17.06
N ILE A 70 3.82 -0.05 -16.50
CA ILE A 70 4.83 0.31 -15.48
C ILE A 70 4.74 -0.65 -14.29
N ALA A 71 3.57 -0.81 -13.77
CA ALA A 71 3.34 -1.65 -12.63
C ALA A 71 3.62 -3.13 -12.91
N GLU A 72 3.22 -3.63 -14.07
CA GLU A 72 3.51 -5.01 -14.49
C GLU A 72 5.02 -5.25 -14.59
N THR A 73 5.76 -4.27 -15.09
CA THR A 73 7.22 -4.34 -15.17
C THR A 73 7.86 -4.40 -13.78
N VAL A 74 7.43 -3.53 -12.88
CA VAL A 74 7.92 -3.51 -11.49
C VAL A 74 7.53 -4.81 -10.77
N ARG A 75 6.31 -5.28 -10.95
CA ARG A 75 5.85 -6.54 -10.38
C ARG A 75 6.75 -7.72 -10.78
N LYS A 76 7.17 -7.78 -12.02
CA LYS A 76 8.08 -8.83 -12.50
C LYS A 76 9.46 -8.75 -11.86
N GLN A 77 9.97 -7.55 -11.62
CA GLN A 77 11.25 -7.34 -10.96
C GLN A 77 11.24 -7.76 -9.49
N TYR A 78 10.12 -7.57 -8.80
CA TYR A 78 9.98 -7.76 -7.36
C TYR A 78 9.14 -8.97 -6.96
N ARG A 79 8.83 -9.86 -7.88
CA ARG A 79 7.91 -10.97 -7.65
C ARG A 79 8.29 -11.93 -6.52
N GLN A 80 9.54 -11.90 -6.06
CA GLN A 80 10.03 -12.72 -4.95
C GLN A 80 10.22 -11.93 -3.66
N GLU A 81 10.00 -10.62 -3.71
CA GLU A 81 10.05 -9.77 -2.55
C GLU A 81 8.62 -9.49 -2.14
N SER A 82 8.16 -10.24 -1.18
CA SER A 82 6.78 -10.14 -0.72
C SER A 82 6.38 -8.72 -0.38
N VAL A 83 5.22 -8.33 -0.86
CA VAL A 83 4.37 -7.30 -0.26
C VAL A 83 4.57 -5.88 -0.76
N LEU A 84 4.88 -5.69 -2.03
CA LEU A 84 4.64 -4.40 -2.65
C LEU A 84 3.29 -4.44 -3.34
N THR A 85 2.35 -3.68 -2.83
CA THR A 85 1.06 -3.48 -3.47
C THR A 85 1.15 -2.21 -4.29
N PHE A 86 0.89 -2.33 -5.58
CA PHE A 86 0.75 -1.16 -6.43
C PHE A 86 -0.70 -0.76 -6.50
N GLU A 87 -0.94 0.47 -6.07
CA GLU A 87 -2.20 1.10 -6.33
C GLU A 87 -2.28 1.47 -7.81
N TYR A 88 -3.24 0.90 -8.49
CA TYR A 88 -3.64 1.40 -9.76
C TYR A 88 -4.85 2.19 -9.62
N LEU A 89 -4.71 3.34 -10.10
CA LEU A 89 -5.77 4.15 -10.60
C LEU A 89 -7.13 3.85 -10.04
N PRO A 90 -7.71 4.79 -9.36
CA PRO A 90 -9.11 4.78 -9.09
C PRO A 90 -9.80 4.69 -10.47
N ALA A 91 -10.08 3.52 -10.89
CA ALA A 91 -11.15 3.34 -11.80
C ALA A 91 -12.34 3.02 -10.93
N ASP A 92 -13.23 3.96 -10.71
CA ASP A 92 -14.59 3.65 -10.29
C ASP A 92 -15.26 2.84 -11.41
N ALA A 93 -14.55 1.81 -11.84
CA ALA A 93 -14.98 0.97 -12.92
C ALA A 93 -15.98 -0.04 -12.38
N PRO A 94 -17.10 -0.23 -13.05
CA PRO A 94 -17.96 -1.38 -12.78
C PRO A 94 -17.12 -2.65 -12.84
N GLY A 95 -17.11 -3.43 -11.78
CA GLY A 95 -16.31 -4.66 -11.70
C GLY A 95 -14.94 -4.52 -11.05
N ALA A 96 -14.59 -3.35 -10.54
CA ALA A 96 -13.41 -3.21 -9.69
C ALA A 96 -13.52 -4.10 -8.45
N ASP A 97 -12.49 -4.89 -8.18
CA ASP A 97 -12.48 -5.86 -7.09
C ASP A 97 -11.72 -5.39 -5.85
N ALA A 98 -11.01 -4.29 -5.94
CA ALA A 98 -10.20 -3.73 -4.87
C ALA A 98 -10.78 -2.44 -4.31
N LEU A 99 -10.56 -2.26 -3.02
CA LEU A 99 -10.86 -1.05 -2.27
C LEU A 99 -9.56 -0.52 -1.69
N ILE A 100 -9.37 0.79 -1.80
CA ILE A 100 -8.30 1.52 -1.13
C ILE A 100 -8.93 2.61 -0.30
N ALA A 101 -8.70 2.58 1.01
CA ALA A 101 -9.20 3.59 1.94
C ALA A 101 -8.04 4.41 2.50
N GLU A 102 -8.14 5.71 2.43
CA GLU A 102 -7.15 6.66 2.93
C GLU A 102 -7.77 7.52 4.02
N ILE A 103 -7.18 7.50 5.21
CA ILE A 103 -7.70 8.21 6.38
C ILE A 103 -6.58 8.97 7.06
N PRO A 104 -6.76 10.28 7.36
CA PRO A 104 -5.76 11.08 8.07
C PRO A 104 -5.68 10.76 9.57
N GLY A 105 -4.57 11.12 10.21
CA GLY A 105 -4.43 11.10 11.66
C GLY A 105 -3.87 9.80 12.25
N PHE A 106 -3.05 9.07 11.50
CA PHE A 106 -2.45 7.81 11.93
C PHE A 106 -0.93 7.81 11.87
N ASP A 107 -0.34 6.85 12.57
CA ASP A 107 1.08 6.52 12.51
C ASP A 107 1.29 5.01 12.42
N GLY A 108 2.52 4.60 12.12
CA GLY A 108 2.89 3.18 12.00
C GLY A 108 2.62 2.37 13.27
N PRO A 109 2.99 2.84 14.47
CA PRO A 109 2.69 2.15 15.73
C PRO A 109 1.20 1.87 15.97
N ARG A 110 0.32 2.82 15.66
CA ARG A 110 -1.13 2.60 15.79
C ARG A 110 -1.64 1.52 14.83
N LEU A 111 -1.17 1.52 13.59
CA LEU A 111 -1.51 0.48 12.65
C LEU A 111 -1.01 -0.89 13.12
N HIS A 112 0.22 -0.96 13.60
CA HIS A 112 0.80 -2.19 14.16
C HIS A 112 -0.04 -2.72 15.32
N ASP A 113 -0.33 -1.90 16.32
CA ASP A 113 -1.09 -2.29 17.51
C ASP A 113 -2.53 -2.68 17.13
N GLY A 114 -3.14 -1.99 16.18
CA GLY A 114 -4.46 -2.31 15.66
C GLY A 114 -4.51 -3.69 14.99
N LEU A 115 -3.52 -4.01 14.18
CA LEU A 115 -3.42 -5.33 13.54
C LEU A 115 -3.20 -6.45 14.56
N LEU A 116 -2.39 -6.22 15.59
CA LEU A 116 -2.21 -7.20 16.65
C LEU A 116 -3.50 -7.47 17.42
N ALA A 117 -4.31 -6.45 17.63
CA ALA A 117 -5.55 -6.54 18.41
C ALA A 117 -6.76 -7.08 17.61
N ASP A 118 -6.67 -7.10 16.29
CA ASP A 118 -7.80 -7.40 15.41
C ASP A 118 -7.53 -8.56 14.44
N PRO A 119 -7.84 -9.80 14.85
CA PRO A 119 -7.63 -10.98 14.01
C PRO A 119 -8.43 -10.94 12.68
N VAL A 120 -9.62 -10.35 12.69
CA VAL A 120 -10.45 -10.24 11.47
C VAL A 120 -9.77 -9.32 10.45
N ALA A 121 -9.26 -8.18 10.89
CA ALA A 121 -8.52 -7.27 10.01
C ALA A 121 -7.24 -7.94 9.46
N ARG A 122 -6.49 -8.65 10.30
CA ARG A 122 -5.29 -9.38 9.86
C ARG A 122 -5.56 -10.38 8.73
N ASP A 123 -6.67 -11.10 8.83
CA ASP A 123 -7.02 -12.14 7.88
C ASP A 123 -7.69 -11.59 6.61
N THR A 124 -8.22 -10.36 6.67
CA THR A 124 -9.03 -9.77 5.60
C THR A 124 -8.27 -8.73 4.80
N LEU A 125 -7.49 -7.87 5.46
CA LEU A 125 -6.74 -6.81 4.77
C LEU A 125 -5.59 -7.40 3.94
N TYR A 126 -5.44 -6.89 2.74
CA TYR A 126 -4.32 -7.25 1.86
C TYR A 126 -3.04 -6.49 2.19
N GLY A 127 -3.17 -5.34 2.79
CA GLY A 127 -2.05 -4.53 3.23
C GLY A 127 -2.50 -3.26 3.93
N GLY A 128 -1.57 -2.69 4.68
CA GLY A 128 -1.73 -1.41 5.35
C GLY A 128 -0.42 -0.67 5.38
N SER A 129 -0.48 0.63 5.18
CA SER A 129 0.67 1.51 5.26
C SER A 129 0.27 2.86 5.83
N VAL A 130 1.26 3.60 6.29
CA VAL A 130 1.07 4.98 6.77
C VAL A 130 2.08 5.87 6.07
N THR A 131 1.62 7.02 5.58
CA THR A 131 2.55 8.02 5.06
C THR A 131 3.39 8.58 6.20
N VAL A 132 4.70 8.63 6.03
CA VAL A 132 5.63 9.15 7.05
C VAL A 132 5.40 10.64 7.27
N ARG A 133 5.13 11.37 6.21
CA ARG A 133 4.66 12.75 6.29
C ARG A 133 3.16 12.80 6.16
N GLY A 134 2.51 13.49 7.08
CA GLY A 134 1.07 13.72 7.09
C GLY A 134 0.25 12.64 7.80
N GLY A 135 0.82 11.49 8.12
CA GLY A 135 0.15 10.47 8.92
C GLY A 135 -1.15 9.95 8.29
N LYS A 136 -1.17 9.73 6.98
CA LYS A 136 -2.31 9.17 6.29
C LYS A 136 -2.22 7.65 6.29
N LEU A 137 -3.24 7.00 6.85
CA LEU A 137 -3.40 5.55 6.80
C LEU A 137 -3.94 5.14 5.43
N ILE A 138 -3.33 4.14 4.82
CA ILE A 138 -3.76 3.57 3.54
C ILE A 138 -4.03 2.09 3.77
N LEU A 139 -5.27 1.67 3.59
CA LEU A 139 -5.69 0.28 3.74
C LEU A 139 -6.16 -0.26 2.40
N VAL A 140 -5.76 -1.48 2.09
CA VAL A 140 -6.12 -2.18 0.86
C VAL A 140 -6.85 -3.48 1.21
N ALA A 141 -8.01 -3.67 0.58
CA ALA A 141 -8.83 -4.86 0.78
C ALA A 141 -9.61 -5.23 -0.48
N SER A 142 -10.34 -6.33 -0.44
CA SER A 142 -11.38 -6.61 -1.41
C SER A 142 -12.53 -5.62 -1.24
N ARG A 143 -13.16 -5.21 -2.31
CA ARG A 143 -14.35 -4.35 -2.29
C ARG A 143 -15.48 -4.96 -1.45
N ALA A 144 -15.60 -6.27 -1.46
CA ALA A 144 -16.60 -6.99 -0.65
C ALA A 144 -16.37 -6.83 0.86
N ASP A 145 -15.17 -6.49 1.28
CA ASP A 145 -14.76 -6.38 2.68
C ASP A 145 -14.75 -4.94 3.21
N GLU A 146 -15.41 -4.02 2.53
CA GLU A 146 -15.48 -2.60 2.94
C GLU A 146 -16.00 -2.43 4.37
N GLY A 147 -16.96 -3.24 4.79
CA GLY A 147 -17.48 -3.24 6.15
C GLY A 147 -16.42 -3.58 7.19
N VAL A 148 -15.54 -4.52 6.88
CA VAL A 148 -14.41 -4.91 7.74
C VAL A 148 -13.40 -3.76 7.85
N VAL A 149 -13.11 -3.09 6.73
CA VAL A 149 -12.20 -1.93 6.71
C VAL A 149 -12.76 -0.79 7.55
N ARG A 150 -14.04 -0.48 7.41
CA ARG A 150 -14.71 0.55 8.19
C ARG A 150 -14.66 0.25 9.69
N ASP A 151 -14.98 -0.97 10.07
CA ASP A 151 -14.96 -1.40 11.47
C ASP A 151 -13.56 -1.35 12.06
N PHE A 152 -12.55 -1.73 11.29
CA PHE A 152 -11.17 -1.63 11.70
C PHE A 152 -10.72 -0.19 11.93
N VAL A 153 -11.05 0.72 11.01
CA VAL A 153 -10.78 2.16 11.16
C VAL A 153 -11.45 2.71 12.42
N GLY A 154 -12.70 2.33 12.68
CA GLY A 154 -13.42 2.73 13.89
C GLY A 154 -12.76 2.25 15.17
N ARG A 155 -12.29 1.00 15.20
CA ARG A 155 -11.54 0.44 16.35
C ARG A 155 -10.18 1.11 16.57
N LEU A 156 -9.55 1.60 15.50
CA LEU A 156 -8.34 2.41 15.61
C LEU A 156 -8.60 3.82 16.13
N GLY A 157 -9.85 4.23 16.29
CA GLY A 157 -10.25 5.57 16.69
C GLY A 157 -10.31 6.58 15.53
N GLY A 158 -10.35 6.08 14.30
CA GLY A 158 -10.51 6.91 13.10
C GLY A 158 -11.95 7.27 12.82
N ASP A 159 -12.14 8.32 12.03
CA ASP A 159 -13.43 8.78 11.54
C ASP A 159 -13.61 8.39 10.07
N TRP A 160 -14.47 7.41 9.83
CA TRP A 160 -14.75 6.94 8.47
C TRP A 160 -15.32 8.04 7.56
N SER A 161 -15.98 9.04 8.12
CA SER A 161 -16.49 10.18 7.33
C SER A 161 -15.38 11.01 6.68
N GLN A 162 -14.15 10.92 7.18
CA GLN A 162 -12.97 11.56 6.61
C GLN A 162 -12.19 10.66 5.65
N ALA A 163 -12.64 9.44 5.45
CA ALA A 163 -11.99 8.50 4.53
C ALA A 163 -12.23 8.89 3.08
N GLU A 164 -11.15 8.88 2.31
CA GLU A 164 -11.22 8.86 0.85
C GLU A 164 -11.17 7.39 0.41
N VAL A 165 -12.22 6.95 -0.28
CA VAL A 165 -12.35 5.56 -0.70
C VAL A 165 -12.31 5.50 -2.22
N HIS A 166 -11.37 4.70 -2.73
CA HIS A 166 -11.21 4.45 -4.15
C HIS A 166 -11.43 2.97 -4.44
N TYR A 167 -12.03 2.69 -5.57
CA TYR A 167 -12.23 1.34 -6.07
C TYR A 167 -11.42 1.16 -7.34
N GLY A 168 -10.72 0.05 -7.47
CA GLY A 168 -9.89 -0.16 -8.64
C GLY A 168 -9.34 -1.59 -8.76
N ALA A 169 -8.58 -1.81 -9.80
CA ALA A 169 -7.79 -3.01 -9.95
C ALA A 169 -6.52 -2.88 -9.10
N ARG A 170 -6.06 -4.00 -8.61
CA ARG A 170 -4.89 -4.08 -7.73
C ARG A 170 -3.98 -5.19 -8.21
N GLU A 171 -2.67 -4.95 -8.07
CA GLU A 171 -1.69 -5.99 -8.29
C GLU A 171 -0.77 -6.15 -7.11
N PHE A 172 -0.45 -7.39 -6.78
CA PHE A 172 0.51 -7.74 -5.75
C PHE A 172 1.84 -8.12 -6.38
N VAL A 173 2.90 -7.68 -5.74
CA VAL A 173 4.25 -8.14 -6.00
C VAL A 173 4.64 -9.06 -4.85
N GLY A 174 4.61 -10.34 -5.11
CA GLY A 174 4.94 -11.34 -4.11
C GLY A 174 5.34 -12.67 -4.74
#